data_1f3dd90d09e8a762d3c304b9a9e2da3a
#
_entry.id   1f3dd90d09e8a762d3c304b9a9e2da3a
#
_cell.length_a   1.000
_cell.length_b   1.000
_cell.length_c   1.000
_cell.angle_alpha   90.00
_cell.angle_beta   90.00
_cell.angle_gamma   90.00
#
_symmetry.space_group_name_H-M   'P 1'
#
loop_
_entity.id
_entity.type
_entity.pdbx_description
1 polymer ?
#
loop_
_entity_poly.entity_id
_entity_poly.type
_entity_poly.pdbx_seq_one_letter_code
_entity_poly.pdbx_strand_id
1 'polypeptide(L)'
;MDGIINAKYQDVAEWVPSDGALPAGTVVVLNRLKTNAVAPSAIAYDTAVAGVVSDQPGVLLGVAGDNKAKIATTGRVKVHVDARTHAVNIGDLLVTSDLPGTAMLSEPLDLGGVKIHRPGTIIGKALEPLPSGQGEILVLLSLQ
;
A
#
# COMPACT_ATOMS: atom_id res chain seq x y z
N MET A 1 26.86 -10.51 7.26
CA MET A 1 26.13 -10.16 7.13
C MET A 1 25.06 -9.68 7.44
N ASP A 2 25.05 -9.57 7.18
CA ASP A 2 24.53 -9.05 7.69
C ASP A 2 23.16 -8.64 7.89
N GLY A 3 22.57 -8.90 9.01
CA GLY A 3 21.27 -8.54 9.50
C GLY A 3 20.90 -7.10 9.30
N ILE A 4 21.85 -6.27 9.18
CA ILE A 4 21.67 -4.84 8.89
C ILE A 4 20.97 -4.65 7.56
N ILE A 5 21.35 -5.45 6.60
CA ILE A 5 20.76 -5.38 5.26
C ILE A 5 19.28 -5.71 5.34
N ASN A 6 18.93 -6.66 6.18
CA ASN A 6 17.56 -7.15 6.27
C ASN A 6 16.61 -6.14 6.94
N ALA A 7 17.14 -5.14 7.65
CA ALA A 7 16.30 -4.12 8.27
C ALA A 7 15.51 -3.32 7.24
N LYS A 8 15.99 -3.22 5.99
CA LYS A 8 15.29 -2.54 4.90
C LYS A 8 14.24 -3.43 4.23
N TYR A 9 14.36 -4.73 4.40
CA TYR A 9 13.63 -5.71 3.62
C TYR A 9 12.81 -6.56 4.57
N GLN A 10 11.78 -5.95 5.15
CA GLN A 10 10.94 -6.58 6.17
C GLN A 10 9.54 -6.84 5.66
N ASP A 11 9.42 -7.10 4.38
CA ASP A 11 8.14 -7.37 3.73
C ASP A 11 8.18 -8.67 2.94
N VAL A 12 7.00 -9.19 2.68
CA VAL A 12 6.78 -10.34 1.84
C VAL A 12 6.06 -9.86 0.59
N ALA A 13 6.64 -10.14 -0.56
CA ALA A 13 6.09 -9.76 -1.85
C ALA A 13 6.04 -10.94 -2.79
N GLU A 14 5.27 -10.80 -3.85
CA GLU A 14 5.21 -11.78 -4.93
C GLU A 14 5.18 -11.10 -6.29
N TRP A 15 5.65 -11.81 -7.29
CA TRP A 15 5.55 -11.34 -8.67
C TRP A 15 4.11 -11.46 -9.13
N VAL A 16 3.52 -10.35 -9.54
CA VAL A 16 2.12 -10.27 -9.97
C VAL A 16 2.05 -9.58 -11.32
N PRO A 17 1.22 -10.08 -12.25
CA PRO A 17 1.04 -9.40 -13.53
C PRO A 17 0.60 -7.95 -13.39
N SER A 18 1.18 -7.08 -14.20
CA SER A 18 0.86 -5.65 -14.25
C SER A 18 1.08 -5.16 -15.68
N ASP A 19 0.64 -3.93 -15.99
CA ASP A 19 0.82 -3.36 -17.31
C ASP A 19 2.15 -2.62 -17.45
N GLY A 20 3.21 -3.24 -16.97
CA GLY A 20 4.56 -2.66 -17.04
C GLY A 20 5.14 -2.38 -15.67
N ALA A 21 6.28 -1.71 -15.65
CA ALA A 21 6.96 -1.39 -14.42
C ALA A 21 6.19 -0.30 -13.66
N LEU A 22 6.11 -0.47 -12.35
CA LEU A 22 5.48 0.49 -11.45
C LEU A 22 6.52 0.97 -10.44
N PRO A 23 6.53 2.27 -10.10
CA PRO A 23 7.46 2.78 -9.09
C PRO A 23 7.28 2.11 -7.74
N ALA A 24 8.37 1.88 -7.03
CA ALA A 24 8.32 1.39 -5.65
C ALA A 24 7.48 2.35 -4.79
N GLY A 25 6.70 1.80 -3.89
CA GLY A 25 5.80 2.58 -3.05
C GLY A 25 4.42 2.82 -3.63
N THR A 26 4.19 2.43 -4.88
CA THR A 26 2.88 2.58 -5.52
C THR A 26 1.86 1.64 -4.92
N VAL A 27 0.73 2.19 -4.47
CA VAL A 27 -0.41 1.38 -4.00
C VAL A 27 -1.13 0.82 -5.22
N VAL A 28 -1.40 -0.48 -5.21
CA VAL A 28 -2.06 -1.15 -6.32
C VAL A 28 -3.39 -1.76 -5.91
N VAL A 29 -4.26 -1.88 -6.89
CA VAL A 29 -5.56 -2.54 -6.79
C VAL A 29 -5.65 -3.66 -7.81
N LEU A 30 -6.59 -4.57 -7.61
CA LEU A 30 -6.88 -5.59 -8.62
C LEU A 30 -7.40 -4.92 -9.88
N ASN A 31 -6.88 -5.36 -11.02
CA ASN A 31 -7.36 -4.89 -12.32
C ASN A 31 -8.67 -5.62 -12.64
N ARG A 32 -9.77 -4.88 -12.71
CA ARG A 32 -11.09 -5.49 -12.90
C ARG A 32 -11.34 -5.99 -14.33
N LEU A 33 -10.44 -5.67 -15.25
CA LEU A 33 -10.56 -6.05 -16.66
C LEU A 33 -9.60 -7.18 -17.06
N LYS A 34 -8.72 -7.60 -16.14
CA LYS A 34 -7.65 -8.53 -16.44
C LYS A 34 -7.43 -9.47 -15.28
N THR A 35 -7.60 -10.76 -15.51
CA THR A 35 -7.50 -11.77 -14.47
C THR A 35 -6.12 -11.76 -13.79
N ASN A 36 -6.13 -11.77 -12.48
CA ASN A 36 -4.92 -11.90 -11.65
C ASN A 36 -3.87 -10.80 -11.90
N ALA A 37 -4.29 -9.63 -12.31
CA ALA A 37 -3.39 -8.51 -12.56
C ALA A 37 -3.69 -7.35 -11.62
N VAL A 38 -2.71 -6.46 -11.47
CA VAL A 38 -2.84 -5.26 -10.65
C VAL A 38 -2.59 -4.01 -11.49
N ALA A 39 -3.10 -2.89 -10.97
CA ALA A 39 -2.92 -1.57 -11.55
C ALA A 39 -2.77 -0.55 -10.41
N PRO A 40 -2.21 0.63 -10.66
CA PRO A 40 -2.17 1.67 -9.65
C PRO A 40 -3.57 2.01 -9.13
N SER A 41 -3.69 2.26 -7.84
CA SER A 41 -4.94 2.72 -7.25
C SER A 41 -5.32 4.08 -7.84
N ALA A 42 -6.63 4.38 -7.87
CA ALA A 42 -7.12 5.63 -8.44
C ALA A 42 -8.38 6.14 -7.75
N ILE A 43 -8.97 5.34 -6.88
CA ILE A 43 -10.25 5.63 -6.23
C ILE A 43 -10.05 5.59 -4.72
N ALA A 44 -10.64 6.56 -4.02
CA ALA A 44 -10.61 6.57 -2.55
C ALA A 44 -11.40 5.37 -2.00
N TYR A 45 -10.87 4.75 -0.95
CA TYR A 45 -11.51 3.63 -0.25
C TYR A 45 -11.82 2.44 -1.17
N ASP A 46 -10.91 2.11 -2.06
CA ASP A 46 -11.12 1.00 -3.00
C ASP A 46 -10.96 -0.35 -2.28
N THR A 47 -12.03 -1.15 -2.31
CA THR A 47 -12.01 -2.48 -1.72
C THR A 47 -11.18 -3.48 -2.53
N ALA A 48 -10.79 -3.13 -3.75
CA ALA A 48 -9.94 -3.98 -4.58
C ALA A 48 -8.45 -3.80 -4.27
N VAL A 49 -8.09 -3.06 -3.22
CA VAL A 49 -6.69 -2.85 -2.85
C VAL A 49 -5.98 -4.19 -2.68
N ALA A 50 -4.79 -4.31 -3.27
CA ALA A 50 -4.09 -5.59 -3.38
C ALA A 50 -2.66 -5.56 -2.82
N GLY A 51 -2.14 -4.40 -2.50
CA GLY A 51 -0.80 -4.28 -1.94
C GLY A 51 -0.06 -3.04 -2.39
N VAL A 52 1.27 -3.10 -2.26
CA VAL A 52 2.17 -1.99 -2.56
C VAL A 52 3.38 -2.51 -3.31
N VAL A 53 3.82 -1.80 -4.33
CA VAL A 53 5.02 -2.17 -5.08
C VAL A 53 6.24 -2.07 -4.16
N SER A 54 6.98 -3.17 -4.05
CA SER A 54 8.20 -3.25 -3.23
C SER A 54 9.40 -3.42 -4.14
N ASP A 55 10.41 -2.57 -3.95
CA ASP A 55 11.62 -2.63 -4.75
C ASP A 55 12.52 -3.79 -4.34
N GLN A 56 12.69 -3.99 -3.03
CA GLN A 56 13.60 -4.99 -2.48
C GLN A 56 12.94 -5.71 -1.30
N PRO A 57 12.02 -6.64 -1.57
CA PRO A 57 11.32 -7.36 -0.50
C PRO A 57 12.27 -8.29 0.24
N GLY A 58 11.94 -8.57 1.50
CA GLY A 58 12.69 -9.54 2.32
C GLY A 58 12.46 -10.97 1.83
N VAL A 59 11.23 -11.27 1.45
CA VAL A 59 10.84 -12.56 0.86
C VAL A 59 10.12 -12.28 -0.44
N LEU A 60 10.53 -12.96 -1.50
CA LEU A 60 9.94 -12.76 -2.82
C LEU A 60 9.47 -14.10 -3.38
N LEU A 61 8.19 -14.21 -3.65
CA LEU A 61 7.54 -15.41 -4.16
C LEU A 61 7.19 -15.26 -5.64
N GLY A 62 7.09 -16.39 -6.31
CA GLY A 62 6.68 -16.45 -7.71
C GLY A 62 7.85 -16.32 -8.67
N VAL A 63 7.52 -16.12 -9.92
CA VAL A 63 8.48 -16.11 -11.02
C VAL A 63 8.49 -14.74 -11.68
N ALA A 64 9.69 -14.15 -11.79
CA ALA A 64 9.88 -12.89 -12.48
C ALA A 64 9.46 -13.00 -13.96
N GLY A 65 9.08 -11.88 -14.54
CA GLY A 65 8.74 -11.81 -15.96
C GLY A 65 8.47 -10.40 -16.39
N ASP A 66 8.38 -10.22 -17.70
CA ASP A 66 7.97 -8.94 -18.27
C ASP A 66 6.51 -8.69 -17.90
N ASN A 67 6.17 -7.42 -17.73
CA ASN A 67 4.82 -7.03 -17.34
C ASN A 67 4.40 -7.64 -15.99
N LYS A 68 5.34 -7.70 -15.06
CA LYS A 68 5.08 -8.09 -13.68
C LYS A 68 5.71 -7.08 -12.72
N ALA A 69 5.12 -6.97 -11.54
CA ALA A 69 5.63 -6.13 -10.47
C ALA A 69 5.75 -6.94 -9.18
N LYS A 70 6.65 -6.55 -8.31
CA LYS A 70 6.80 -7.16 -6.97
C LYS A 70 5.82 -6.47 -6.04
N ILE A 71 4.79 -7.17 -5.62
CA ILE A 71 3.71 -6.62 -4.79
C ILE A 71 3.79 -7.15 -3.38
N ALA A 72 4.05 -6.26 -2.43
CA ALA A 72 4.07 -6.59 -1.00
C ALA A 72 2.65 -6.56 -0.45
N THR A 73 2.34 -7.54 0.41
CA THR A 73 1.05 -7.65 1.09
C THR A 73 1.20 -7.71 2.61
N THR A 74 2.40 -7.87 3.11
CA THR A 74 2.69 -8.04 4.53
C THR A 74 4.05 -7.46 4.87
N GLY A 75 4.16 -6.87 6.05
CA GLY A 75 5.43 -6.38 6.59
C GLY A 75 5.58 -4.87 6.48
N ARG A 76 6.81 -4.41 6.57
CA ARG A 76 7.13 -2.98 6.56
C ARG A 76 7.64 -2.57 5.19
N VAL A 77 7.00 -1.56 4.63
CA VAL A 77 7.35 -1.09 3.28
C VAL A 77 7.11 0.42 3.18
N LYS A 78 7.88 1.10 2.33
CA LYS A 78 7.65 2.49 2.02
C LYS A 78 6.47 2.62 1.07
N VAL A 79 5.58 3.57 1.36
CA VAL A 79 4.35 3.78 0.61
C VAL A 79 4.21 5.26 0.27
N HIS A 80 3.80 5.55 -0.94
CA HIS A 80 3.45 6.92 -1.34
C HIS A 80 2.14 7.30 -0.68
N VAL A 81 2.15 8.43 0.04
CA VAL A 81 1.00 8.88 0.83
C VAL A 81 0.61 10.29 0.43
N ASP A 82 -0.69 10.50 0.36
CA ASP A 82 -1.34 11.78 0.08
C ASP A 82 -1.86 12.35 1.41
N ALA A 83 -1.21 13.39 1.90
CA ALA A 83 -1.61 14.12 3.10
C ALA A 83 -2.06 15.55 2.75
N ARG A 84 -2.51 15.77 1.51
CA ARG A 84 -2.94 17.12 1.08
C ARG A 84 -4.18 17.59 1.82
N THR A 85 -5.05 16.67 2.20
CA THR A 85 -6.31 17.00 2.87
C THR A 85 -6.24 16.74 4.37
N HIS A 86 -5.61 15.64 4.78
CA HIS A 86 -5.49 15.24 6.18
C HIS A 86 -4.07 14.78 6.48
N ALA A 87 -3.52 15.27 7.59
CA ALA A 87 -2.24 14.80 8.11
C ALA A 87 -2.34 13.32 8.49
N VAL A 88 -1.22 12.62 8.35
CA VAL A 88 -1.08 11.24 8.80
C VAL A 88 -0.15 11.21 10.01
N ASN A 89 -0.59 10.56 11.07
CA ASN A 89 0.19 10.37 12.29
C ASN A 89 0.55 8.90 12.47
N ILE A 90 1.58 8.64 13.26
CA ILE A 90 1.98 7.27 13.59
C ILE A 90 0.79 6.51 14.17
N GLY A 91 0.52 5.32 13.65
CA GLY A 91 -0.57 4.47 14.08
C GLY A 91 -1.86 4.66 13.30
N ASP A 92 -1.97 5.66 12.47
CA ASP A 92 -3.17 5.89 11.67
C ASP A 92 -3.36 4.79 10.63
N LEU A 93 -4.62 4.40 10.42
CA LEU A 93 -4.98 3.47 9.36
C LEU A 93 -5.03 4.19 8.02
N LEU A 94 -4.58 3.51 6.99
CA LEU A 94 -4.47 4.05 5.64
C LEU A 94 -5.36 3.28 4.67
N VAL A 95 -5.91 4.01 3.71
CA VAL A 95 -6.74 3.49 2.61
C VAL A 95 -6.23 4.06 1.29
N THR A 96 -6.76 3.57 0.17
CA THR A 96 -6.42 4.15 -1.14
C THR A 96 -6.94 5.58 -1.24
N SER A 97 -6.18 6.43 -1.93
CA SER A 97 -6.55 7.81 -2.24
C SER A 97 -7.02 7.91 -3.69
N ASP A 98 -7.70 9.00 -4.03
CA ASP A 98 -8.01 9.31 -5.43
C ASP A 98 -6.80 9.87 -6.20
N LEU A 99 -5.73 10.22 -5.51
CA LEU A 99 -4.45 10.52 -6.17
C LEU A 99 -3.81 9.18 -6.58
N PRO A 100 -3.59 8.96 -7.87
CA PRO A 100 -3.15 7.63 -8.35
C PRO A 100 -1.94 7.07 -7.62
N GLY A 101 -2.03 5.80 -7.23
CA GLY A 101 -0.92 5.07 -6.62
C GLY A 101 -0.59 5.46 -5.20
N THR A 102 -1.44 6.20 -4.51
CA THR A 102 -1.15 6.68 -3.16
C THR A 102 -2.17 6.19 -2.13
N ALA A 103 -1.73 6.21 -0.87
CA ALA A 103 -2.58 5.98 0.29
C ALA A 103 -2.92 7.31 0.97
N MET A 104 -3.97 7.31 1.77
CA MET A 104 -4.35 8.47 2.59
C MET A 104 -4.91 8.01 3.93
N LEU A 105 -5.09 8.97 4.84
CA LEU A 105 -5.72 8.71 6.12
C LEU A 105 -7.11 8.12 5.94
N SER A 106 -7.38 7.02 6.64
CA SER A 106 -8.74 6.46 6.73
C SER A 106 -9.55 7.25 7.75
N GLU A 107 -10.64 7.86 7.29
CA GLU A 107 -11.59 8.52 8.18
C GLU A 107 -12.71 7.54 8.52
N PRO A 108 -12.91 7.22 9.80
CA PRO A 108 -13.94 6.28 10.19
C PRO A 108 -15.34 6.85 9.96
N LEU A 109 -16.27 5.96 9.69
CA LEU A 109 -17.70 6.28 9.67
C LEU A 109 -18.22 6.34 11.10
N ASP A 110 -19.12 7.27 11.37
CA ASP A 110 -19.79 7.35 12.66
C ASP A 110 -21.17 6.68 12.53
N LEU A 111 -21.35 5.56 13.17
CA LEU A 111 -22.60 4.79 13.18
C LEU A 111 -23.20 4.82 14.57
N GLY A 112 -23.97 5.89 14.86
CA GLY A 112 -24.64 6.02 16.15
C GLY A 112 -23.67 6.19 17.32
N GLY A 113 -22.56 6.90 17.12
CA GLY A 113 -21.53 7.12 18.14
C GLY A 113 -20.41 6.10 18.08
N VAL A 114 -20.52 5.06 17.28
CA VAL A 114 -19.46 4.06 17.08
C VAL A 114 -18.68 4.39 15.83
N LYS A 115 -17.35 4.49 15.94
CA LYS A 115 -16.45 4.79 14.83
C LYS A 115 -16.01 3.48 14.18
N ILE A 116 -16.28 3.33 12.90
CA ILE A 116 -15.95 2.12 12.14
C ILE A 116 -15.20 2.50 10.88
N HIS A 117 -14.00 1.94 10.70
CA HIS A 117 -13.29 2.01 9.42
C HIS A 117 -13.93 1.03 8.44
N ARG A 118 -13.97 1.40 7.16
CA ARG A 118 -14.66 0.59 6.14
C ARG A 118 -13.92 -0.73 5.93
N PRO A 119 -14.58 -1.88 6.13
CA PRO A 119 -13.93 -3.19 5.92
C PRO A 119 -13.47 -3.37 4.48
N GLY A 120 -12.36 -4.08 4.32
CA GLY A 120 -11.83 -4.40 2.99
C GLY A 120 -11.05 -3.27 2.32
N THR A 121 -10.95 -2.09 2.96
CA THR A 121 -10.29 -0.93 2.36
C THR A 121 -8.92 -0.64 2.97
N ILE A 122 -8.59 -1.27 4.10
CA ILE A 122 -7.41 -0.92 4.90
C ILE A 122 -6.16 -1.50 4.27
N ILE A 123 -5.15 -0.65 4.09
CA ILE A 123 -3.82 -1.02 3.60
C ILE A 123 -2.93 -1.44 4.76
N GLY A 124 -2.95 -0.66 5.84
CA GLY A 124 -2.10 -0.88 7.00
C GLY A 124 -2.05 0.33 7.91
N LYS A 125 -1.00 0.38 8.73
CA LYS A 125 -0.81 1.44 9.73
C LYS A 125 0.44 2.23 9.42
N ALA A 126 0.35 3.55 9.52
CA ALA A 126 1.51 4.43 9.35
C ALA A 126 2.51 4.21 10.48
N LEU A 127 3.77 4.01 10.12
CA LEU A 127 4.89 3.91 11.08
C LEU A 127 5.68 5.21 11.17
N GLU A 128 5.43 6.12 10.26
CA GLU A 128 6.03 7.46 10.22
C GLU A 128 4.93 8.49 9.97
N PRO A 129 5.09 9.72 10.45
CA PRO A 129 4.10 10.76 10.18
C PRO A 129 4.33 11.42 8.82
N LEU A 130 3.26 12.01 8.28
CA LEU A 130 3.33 12.93 7.15
C LEU A 130 2.35 14.07 7.43
N PRO A 131 2.83 15.24 7.83
CA PRO A 131 1.94 16.32 8.25
C PRO A 131 1.17 16.99 7.12
N SER A 132 1.68 16.99 5.91
CA SER A 132 1.02 17.65 4.78
C SER A 132 1.63 17.21 3.45
N GLY A 133 0.96 17.54 2.36
CA GLY A 133 1.46 17.32 1.02
C GLY A 133 1.52 15.85 0.62
N GLN A 134 2.48 15.51 -0.20
CA GLN A 134 2.73 14.16 -0.67
C GLN A 134 4.10 13.72 -0.22
N GLY A 135 4.24 12.45 0.13
CA GLY A 135 5.52 11.92 0.55
C GLY A 135 5.51 10.40 0.62
N GLU A 136 6.65 9.85 0.95
CA GLU A 136 6.81 8.42 1.12
C GLU A 136 7.11 8.14 2.58
N ILE A 137 6.30 7.28 3.20
CA ILE A 137 6.46 6.92 4.61
C ILE A 137 6.49 5.41 4.78
N LEU A 138 7.08 4.99 5.89
CA LEU A 138 7.10 3.58 6.26
C LEU A 138 5.71 3.18 6.80
N VAL A 139 5.21 2.06 6.31
CA VAL A 139 3.87 1.54 6.65
C VAL A 139 3.99 0.07 7.01
N LEU A 140 3.26 -0.33 8.05
CA LEU A 140 3.07 -1.73 8.39
C LEU A 140 1.86 -2.23 7.60
N LEU A 141 2.11 -3.04 6.58
CA LEU A 141 1.05 -3.59 5.73
C LEU A 141 0.25 -4.64 6.47
N SER A 142 -1.06 -4.52 6.37
CA SER A 142 -2.01 -5.49 6.91
C SER A 142 -3.34 -5.24 6.23
N LEU A 143 -3.53 -5.87 5.06
CA LEU A 143 -4.73 -5.66 4.26
C LEU A 143 -5.97 -6.19 5.00
N GLN A 144 -6.91 -5.33 5.24
CA GLN A 144 -8.16 -5.64 5.92
C GLN A 144 -9.31 -4.90 5.23
#